data_28b0420b48ca25f4623fee305b11b95a
#
_entry.id   28b0420b48ca25f4623fee305b11b95a
#
_cell.length_a   1.000
_cell.length_b   1.000
_cell.length_c   1.000
_cell.angle_alpha   90.00
_cell.angle_beta   90.00
_cell.angle_gamma   90.00
#
_symmetry.space_group_name_H-M   'P 1'
#
loop_
_entity.id
_entity.type
_entity.pdbx_description
1 polymer ?
#
loop_
_entity_poly.entity_id
_entity_poly.type
_entity_poly.pdbx_seq_one_letter_code
_entity_poly.pdbx_strand_id
1 'polypeptide(L)'
;LSEGYKTVQGDLRGVSEFMKEGGEQRLSFGSLRYKESIVNSEEFTLRAKVCYDYETKVSTDVCMGSTILEEVGGEQICAISGEKLTKNDVSSAPVQITSIKEELKSSDRLWIDIKIENKGKGDVYYVTESCSNLDREDEEIIKIEVYPSDIVCAFKEGNSNKGTIDLENNKYTLTCKKTVTATGSNYEQKFSMKLDYKYLDRAEKTVKIFEAE
;
A
#
# COMPACT_ATOMS: atom_id res chain seq x y z
N LEU A 1 -34.62 3.82 1.72
CA LEU A 1 -33.45 4.68 1.53
C LEU A 1 -32.95 4.44 0.10
N SER A 2 -32.91 5.48 -0.74
CA SER A 2 -32.33 5.35 -2.08
C SER A 2 -30.80 5.27 -1.94
N GLU A 3 -30.19 4.25 -2.51
CA GLU A 3 -28.75 4.20 -2.70
C GLU A 3 -28.35 5.34 -3.63
N GLY A 4 -27.59 6.29 -3.10
CA GLY A 4 -27.03 7.40 -3.87
C GLY A 4 -25.58 7.13 -4.18
N TYR A 5 -25.21 7.25 -5.45
CA TYR A 5 -23.80 7.20 -5.91
C TYR A 5 -23.38 8.59 -6.39
N LYS A 6 -22.18 9.02 -5.99
CA LYS A 6 -21.56 10.26 -6.45
C LYS A 6 -20.08 10.06 -6.71
N THR A 7 -19.62 10.57 -7.83
CA THR A 7 -18.21 10.59 -8.16
C THR A 7 -17.58 11.89 -7.68
N VAL A 8 -16.44 11.79 -7.00
CA VAL A 8 -15.58 12.91 -6.67
C VAL A 8 -14.91 13.40 -7.95
N GLN A 9 -14.89 14.71 -8.17
CA GLN A 9 -14.21 15.29 -9.33
C GLN A 9 -12.79 15.72 -8.95
N GLY A 10 -11.81 15.26 -9.73
CA GLY A 10 -10.38 15.54 -9.51
C GLY A 10 -9.74 14.68 -8.44
N ASP A 11 -8.43 14.79 -8.33
CA ASP A 11 -7.62 14.05 -7.39
C ASP A 11 -7.57 14.74 -6.02
N LEU A 12 -7.81 14.01 -4.96
CA LEU A 12 -7.54 14.46 -3.60
C LEU A 12 -6.07 14.21 -3.28
N ARG A 13 -5.33 15.27 -3.04
CA ARG A 13 -3.91 15.13 -2.64
C ARG A 13 -3.81 14.54 -1.25
N GLY A 14 -2.94 13.55 -1.10
CA GLY A 14 -2.60 12.97 0.20
C GLY A 14 -1.89 13.96 1.12
N VAL A 15 -1.70 13.55 2.37
CA VAL A 15 -0.89 14.28 3.34
C VAL A 15 0.55 14.41 2.85
N SER A 16 1.14 15.59 2.96
CA SER A 16 2.52 15.88 2.59
C SER A 16 3.14 16.89 3.56
N GLU A 17 4.43 17.16 3.43
CA GLU A 17 5.10 18.20 4.22
C GLU A 17 4.47 19.57 4.06
N PHE A 18 3.91 19.87 2.87
CA PHE A 18 3.26 21.12 2.52
C PHE A 18 1.74 21.13 2.80
N MET A 19 1.12 19.96 2.95
CA MET A 19 -0.31 19.79 3.18
C MET A 19 -0.56 18.74 4.27
N LYS A 20 -0.53 19.18 5.51
CA LYS A 20 -0.60 18.30 6.69
C LYS A 20 -1.96 17.62 6.89
N GLU A 21 -3.03 18.17 6.34
CA GLU A 21 -4.40 17.65 6.49
C GLU A 21 -4.87 16.87 5.25
N GLY A 22 -4.10 16.91 4.15
CA GLY A 22 -4.52 16.33 2.88
C GLY A 22 -5.62 17.13 2.18
N GLY A 23 -6.12 16.62 1.05
CA GLY A 23 -7.25 17.21 0.32
C GLY A 23 -8.59 16.79 0.92
N GLU A 24 -9.55 17.71 0.96
CA GLU A 24 -10.91 17.44 1.43
C GLU A 24 -11.92 17.79 0.32
N GLN A 25 -12.92 16.92 0.16
CA GLN A 25 -14.08 17.23 -0.69
C GLN A 25 -15.37 16.84 0.04
N ARG A 26 -16.33 17.79 0.05
CA ARG A 26 -17.61 17.57 0.69
C ARG A 26 -18.67 17.15 -0.34
N LEU A 27 -19.30 16.01 -0.10
CA LEU A 27 -20.38 15.48 -0.92
C LEU A 27 -21.71 15.57 -0.17
N SER A 28 -22.74 16.15 -0.80
CA SER A 28 -24.08 16.23 -0.23
C SER A 28 -25.00 15.25 -0.95
N PHE A 29 -25.66 14.37 -0.23
CA PHE A 29 -26.68 13.44 -0.75
C PHE A 29 -28.10 13.97 -0.58
N GLY A 30 -28.26 15.25 -0.24
CA GLY A 30 -29.55 15.90 -0.04
C GLY A 30 -30.17 15.59 1.33
N SER A 31 -31.46 15.81 1.44
CA SER A 31 -32.23 15.56 2.67
C SER A 31 -32.83 14.17 2.65
N LEU A 32 -32.64 13.41 3.70
CA LEU A 32 -33.28 12.13 3.92
C LEU A 32 -34.59 12.35 4.68
N ARG A 33 -35.69 11.75 4.20
CA ARG A 33 -36.98 11.71 4.88
C ARG A 33 -37.35 10.29 5.19
N TYR A 34 -37.65 10.02 6.44
CA TYR A 34 -38.31 8.80 6.85
C TYR A 34 -39.80 8.92 6.56
N LYS A 35 -40.41 7.90 5.94
CA LYS A 35 -41.79 7.98 5.42
C LYS A 35 -42.82 7.22 6.29
N GLU A 36 -42.32 6.33 7.15
CA GLU A 36 -43.21 5.51 7.99
C GLU A 36 -43.41 6.18 9.35
N SER A 37 -44.53 5.88 10.00
CA SER A 37 -44.81 6.35 11.35
C SER A 37 -43.88 5.68 12.36
N ILE A 38 -43.28 6.47 13.22
CA ILE A 38 -42.43 6.00 14.33
C ILE A 38 -43.23 6.11 15.60
N VAL A 39 -43.17 5.07 16.44
CA VAL A 39 -43.71 5.10 17.80
C VAL A 39 -42.53 5.25 18.75
N ASN A 40 -42.48 6.34 19.49
CA ASN A 40 -41.40 6.74 20.41
C ASN A 40 -40.08 7.11 19.65
N SER A 41 -39.26 6.12 19.28
CA SER A 41 -38.00 6.36 18.56
C SER A 41 -37.46 5.09 17.90
N GLU A 42 -36.79 5.23 16.76
CA GLU A 42 -36.10 4.16 16.06
C GLU A 42 -34.67 4.54 15.71
N GLU A 43 -33.77 3.56 15.67
CA GLU A 43 -32.35 3.74 15.30
C GLU A 43 -32.07 3.16 13.93
N PHE A 44 -31.38 3.95 13.11
CA PHE A 44 -30.97 3.58 11.76
C PHE A 44 -29.48 3.72 11.58
N THR A 45 -28.84 2.75 10.97
CA THR A 45 -27.43 2.84 10.60
C THR A 45 -27.30 3.32 9.16
N LEU A 46 -26.73 4.52 8.99
CA LEU A 46 -26.32 5.04 7.69
C LEU A 46 -24.93 4.50 7.37
N ARG A 47 -24.76 3.95 6.15
CA ARG A 47 -23.50 3.42 5.67
C ARG A 47 -23.04 4.19 4.46
N ALA A 48 -21.79 4.62 4.47
CA ALA A 48 -21.10 5.21 3.33
C ALA A 48 -19.93 4.32 2.92
N LYS A 49 -19.74 4.13 1.61
CA LYS A 49 -18.57 3.47 1.04
C LYS A 49 -17.83 4.48 0.18
N VAL A 50 -16.52 4.53 0.32
CA VAL A 50 -15.64 5.39 -0.47
C VAL A 50 -14.63 4.50 -1.16
N CYS A 51 -14.62 4.51 -2.48
CA CYS A 51 -13.70 3.73 -3.30
C CYS A 51 -12.84 4.67 -4.12
N TYR A 52 -11.52 4.44 -4.11
CA TYR A 52 -10.55 5.30 -4.80
C TYR A 52 -9.28 4.53 -5.16
N ASP A 53 -8.59 5.01 -6.19
CA ASP A 53 -7.27 4.52 -6.56
C ASP A 53 -6.24 5.05 -5.58
N TYR A 54 -5.30 4.21 -5.19
CA TYR A 54 -4.23 4.57 -4.28
C TYR A 54 -2.88 4.08 -4.79
N GLU A 55 -1.84 4.85 -4.44
CA GLU A 55 -0.46 4.52 -4.76
C GLU A 55 0.40 4.64 -3.49
N THR A 56 1.06 3.55 -3.12
CA THR A 56 2.10 3.57 -2.07
C THR A 56 3.48 3.56 -2.71
N LYS A 57 4.34 4.46 -2.27
CA LYS A 57 5.75 4.54 -2.69
C LYS A 57 6.68 4.30 -1.54
N VAL A 58 7.77 3.61 -1.81
CA VAL A 58 8.94 3.52 -0.94
C VAL A 58 10.19 3.88 -1.72
N SER A 59 11.14 4.53 -1.03
CA SER A 59 12.46 4.81 -1.56
C SER A 59 13.47 4.75 -0.43
N THR A 60 14.39 3.79 -0.49
CA THR A 60 15.44 3.57 0.51
C THR A 60 16.76 3.23 -0.17
N ASP A 61 17.84 3.17 0.58
CA ASP A 61 19.14 2.76 0.09
C ASP A 61 19.42 1.30 0.48
N VAL A 62 19.84 0.50 -0.49
CA VAL A 62 20.23 -0.89 -0.33
C VAL A 62 21.72 -1.04 -0.63
N CYS A 63 22.37 -1.97 0.05
CA CYS A 63 23.80 -2.18 -0.07
C CYS A 63 24.10 -3.25 -1.13
N MET A 64 24.77 -2.86 -2.20
CA MET A 64 25.15 -3.75 -3.29
C MET A 64 26.63 -4.16 -3.14
N GLY A 65 26.90 -5.45 -3.21
CA GLY A 65 28.24 -6.00 -3.14
C GLY A 65 28.24 -7.51 -2.95
N SER A 66 29.41 -8.09 -3.02
CA SER A 66 29.60 -9.55 -2.91
C SER A 66 30.34 -9.98 -1.66
N THR A 67 30.74 -9.04 -0.81
CA THR A 67 31.61 -9.31 0.33
C THR A 67 30.89 -9.06 1.64
N ILE A 68 30.72 -10.15 2.42
CA ILE A 68 30.35 -10.04 3.86
C ILE A 68 31.61 -9.68 4.69
N LEU A 69 32.78 -9.62 4.05
CA LEU A 69 34.05 -9.45 4.74
C LEU A 69 34.08 -8.08 5.45
N GLU A 70 34.19 -8.16 6.77
CA GLU A 70 34.80 -7.11 7.57
C GLU A 70 36.22 -6.91 7.00
N GLU A 71 36.39 -5.94 6.12
CA GLU A 71 37.74 -5.53 5.77
C GLU A 71 38.38 -4.97 7.03
N VAL A 72 39.37 -5.67 7.51
CA VAL A 72 40.25 -5.20 8.58
C VAL A 72 40.94 -3.93 8.09
N GLY A 73 40.39 -2.76 8.45
CA GLY A 73 40.96 -1.46 8.18
C GLY A 73 40.39 -0.62 7.05
N GLY A 74 39.31 -1.05 6.34
CA GLY A 74 38.59 -0.23 5.36
C GLY A 74 37.29 0.38 5.94
N GLU A 75 36.98 1.62 5.56
CA GLU A 75 35.66 2.20 5.87
C GLU A 75 34.55 1.40 5.14
N GLN A 76 33.71 0.73 5.89
CA GLN A 76 32.54 0.03 5.34
C GLN A 76 31.50 1.06 4.91
N ILE A 77 31.31 1.25 3.61
CA ILE A 77 30.35 2.21 3.04
C ILE A 77 28.92 1.85 3.42
N CYS A 78 28.57 0.55 3.39
CA CYS A 78 27.26 0.05 3.77
C CYS A 78 27.32 -1.43 4.19
N ALA A 79 26.33 -1.91 4.93
CA ALA A 79 26.21 -3.30 5.38
C ALA A 79 25.19 -4.08 4.50
N ILE A 80 25.58 -5.25 3.98
CA ILE A 80 24.70 -6.14 3.21
C ILE A 80 23.90 -7.03 4.16
N SER A 81 23.20 -6.46 5.11
CA SER A 81 22.33 -7.20 6.03
C SER A 81 21.42 -6.25 6.81
N GLY A 82 20.38 -6.82 7.39
CA GLY A 82 19.49 -6.12 8.30
C GLY A 82 18.38 -5.32 7.63
N GLU A 83 17.71 -4.51 8.44
CA GLU A 83 16.59 -3.67 8.02
C GLU A 83 17.11 -2.41 7.31
N LYS A 84 16.50 -2.12 6.14
CA LYS A 84 16.85 -0.97 5.30
C LYS A 84 15.81 0.14 5.34
N LEU A 85 14.63 -0.19 5.85
CA LEU A 85 13.53 0.77 5.89
C LEU A 85 13.67 1.70 7.09
N THR A 86 13.61 3.01 6.83
CA THR A 86 13.48 4.04 7.86
C THR A 86 12.07 4.62 7.88
N LYS A 87 11.72 5.34 8.95
CA LYS A 87 10.38 5.86 9.17
C LYS A 87 9.85 6.77 8.04
N ASN A 88 10.73 7.42 7.31
CA ASN A 88 10.37 8.41 6.29
C ASN A 88 10.45 7.89 4.86
N ASP A 89 10.82 6.63 4.67
CA ASP A 89 11.04 6.06 3.33
C ASP A 89 9.74 5.68 2.63
N VAL A 90 8.65 5.50 3.38
CA VAL A 90 7.35 5.06 2.85
C VAL A 90 6.34 6.21 2.89
N SER A 91 5.61 6.38 1.79
CA SER A 91 4.49 7.32 1.74
C SER A 91 3.37 6.92 2.71
N SER A 92 2.64 7.91 3.23
CA SER A 92 1.46 7.64 4.05
C SER A 92 0.36 7.00 3.18
N ALA A 93 -0.05 5.78 3.50
CA ALA A 93 -1.00 4.99 2.73
C ALA A 93 -1.64 3.89 3.60
N PRO A 94 -2.84 3.36 3.26
CA PRO A 94 -3.42 2.26 4.01
C PRO A 94 -2.63 0.94 3.85
N VAL A 95 -2.11 0.64 2.67
CA VAL A 95 -1.17 -0.46 2.48
C VAL A 95 0.24 0.07 2.67
N GLN A 96 0.98 -0.52 3.60
CA GLN A 96 2.31 -0.10 4.01
C GLN A 96 3.36 -1.15 3.68
N ILE A 97 4.55 -0.69 3.30
CA ILE A 97 5.76 -1.51 3.34
C ILE A 97 6.32 -1.37 4.75
N THR A 98 6.40 -2.48 5.48
CA THR A 98 6.73 -2.49 6.92
C THR A 98 8.12 -2.98 7.23
N SER A 99 8.80 -3.59 6.26
CA SER A 99 10.19 -4.06 6.38
C SER A 99 10.79 -4.27 5.00
N ILE A 100 12.05 -3.91 4.84
CA ILE A 100 12.91 -4.25 3.69
C ILE A 100 14.22 -4.79 4.26
N LYS A 101 14.45 -6.09 4.12
CA LYS A 101 15.65 -6.75 4.65
C LYS A 101 16.51 -7.29 3.53
N GLU A 102 17.80 -7.06 3.66
CA GLU A 102 18.81 -7.63 2.77
C GLU A 102 19.49 -8.84 3.39
N GLU A 103 19.81 -9.82 2.54
CA GLU A 103 20.61 -10.98 2.89
C GLU A 103 21.43 -11.47 1.69
N LEU A 104 22.73 -11.60 1.85
CA LEU A 104 23.59 -12.21 0.84
C LEU A 104 23.52 -13.73 0.98
N LYS A 105 22.91 -14.41 0.01
CA LYS A 105 22.75 -15.88 0.01
C LYS A 105 23.94 -16.63 -0.61
N SER A 106 24.67 -15.96 -1.51
CA SER A 106 25.90 -16.46 -2.11
C SER A 106 26.76 -15.29 -2.55
N SER A 107 28.00 -15.55 -2.97
CA SER A 107 28.95 -14.50 -3.39
C SER A 107 28.44 -13.62 -4.55
N ASP A 108 27.40 -14.04 -5.25
CA ASP A 108 26.84 -13.36 -6.42
C ASP A 108 25.34 -13.08 -6.34
N ARG A 109 24.68 -13.42 -5.21
CA ARG A 109 23.22 -13.33 -5.08
C ARG A 109 22.78 -12.63 -3.80
N LEU A 110 22.26 -11.44 -3.98
CA LEU A 110 21.58 -10.66 -2.96
C LEU A 110 20.08 -10.96 -2.97
N TRP A 111 19.50 -11.20 -1.81
CA TRP A 111 18.06 -11.31 -1.61
C TRP A 111 17.56 -10.10 -0.83
N ILE A 112 16.38 -9.62 -1.22
CA ILE A 112 15.69 -8.51 -0.57
C ILE A 112 14.29 -9.00 -0.24
N ASP A 113 14.00 -9.17 1.05
CA ASP A 113 12.68 -9.57 1.54
C ASP A 113 11.91 -8.32 1.98
N ILE A 114 10.74 -8.12 1.37
CA ILE A 114 9.89 -6.95 1.52
C ILE A 114 8.58 -7.36 2.15
N LYS A 115 8.26 -6.84 3.34
CA LYS A 115 6.97 -7.09 3.99
C LYS A 115 5.98 -5.98 3.65
N ILE A 116 4.80 -6.38 3.18
CA ILE A 116 3.71 -5.52 2.79
C ILE A 116 2.51 -5.87 3.66
N GLU A 117 1.84 -4.86 4.24
CA GLU A 117 0.68 -5.06 5.10
C GLU A 117 -0.39 -3.99 4.83
N ASN A 118 -1.65 -4.39 4.72
CA ASN A 118 -2.78 -3.48 4.81
C ASN A 118 -2.98 -3.10 6.29
N LYS A 119 -2.60 -1.88 6.66
CA LYS A 119 -2.78 -1.30 8.00
C LYS A 119 -4.10 -0.55 8.14
N GLY A 120 -4.79 -0.31 7.04
CA GLY A 120 -6.09 0.32 7.02
C GLY A 120 -7.20 -0.64 7.45
N LYS A 121 -8.43 -0.14 7.49
CA LYS A 121 -9.63 -0.90 7.86
C LYS A 121 -10.47 -1.29 6.66
N GLY A 122 -10.15 -0.76 5.50
CA GLY A 122 -10.84 -1.01 4.24
C GLY A 122 -10.24 -2.18 3.48
N ASP A 123 -10.90 -2.53 2.40
CA ASP A 123 -10.53 -3.65 1.53
C ASP A 123 -9.69 -3.14 0.35
N VAL A 124 -8.76 -3.98 -0.06
CA VAL A 124 -7.89 -3.75 -1.22
C VAL A 124 -8.44 -4.50 -2.41
N TYR A 125 -8.46 -3.88 -3.59
CA TYR A 125 -8.85 -4.50 -4.85
C TYR A 125 -7.82 -4.19 -5.93
N TYR A 126 -7.84 -4.99 -6.98
CA TYR A 126 -6.96 -4.76 -8.13
C TYR A 126 -7.23 -3.39 -8.76
N VAL A 127 -6.17 -2.69 -9.12
CA VAL A 127 -6.23 -1.27 -9.58
C VAL A 127 -7.10 -1.04 -10.82
N THR A 128 -7.25 -2.03 -11.70
CA THR A 128 -8.05 -1.91 -12.93
C THR A 128 -9.55 -2.06 -12.70
N GLU A 129 -9.97 -2.53 -11.52
CA GLU A 129 -11.37 -2.73 -11.21
C GLU A 129 -12.16 -1.42 -11.16
N SER A 130 -13.45 -1.52 -11.47
CA SER A 130 -14.36 -0.37 -11.36
C SER A 130 -14.96 -0.29 -9.97
N CYS A 131 -14.95 0.87 -9.33
CA CYS A 131 -15.61 1.09 -8.03
C CYS A 131 -17.11 0.76 -8.03
N SER A 132 -17.76 0.72 -9.21
CA SER A 132 -19.16 0.34 -9.34
C SER A 132 -19.38 -1.17 -9.41
N ASN A 133 -18.33 -1.95 -9.65
CA ASN A 133 -18.41 -3.40 -9.81
C ASN A 133 -17.12 -4.05 -9.30
N LEU A 134 -16.93 -4.03 -7.98
CA LEU A 134 -15.80 -4.69 -7.33
C LEU A 134 -16.14 -6.18 -7.16
N ASP A 135 -15.31 -7.05 -7.73
CA ASP A 135 -15.44 -8.49 -7.60
C ASP A 135 -14.58 -9.02 -6.45
N ARG A 136 -15.03 -10.10 -5.82
CA ARG A 136 -14.26 -10.78 -4.78
C ARG A 136 -13.01 -11.48 -5.32
N GLU A 137 -13.03 -11.87 -6.59
CA GLU A 137 -11.87 -12.51 -7.23
C GLU A 137 -10.69 -11.55 -7.37
N ASP A 138 -10.95 -10.23 -7.38
CA ASP A 138 -9.97 -9.15 -7.48
C ASP A 138 -9.64 -8.50 -6.13
N GLU A 139 -10.20 -9.04 -5.04
CA GLU A 139 -9.92 -8.62 -3.67
C GLU A 139 -8.51 -9.05 -3.24
N GLU A 140 -7.86 -8.21 -2.44
CA GLU A 140 -6.50 -8.40 -1.90
C GLU A 140 -5.37 -8.39 -2.95
N ILE A 141 -5.64 -8.06 -4.22
CA ILE A 141 -4.65 -8.00 -5.30
C ILE A 141 -4.00 -6.62 -5.39
N ILE A 142 -2.66 -6.59 -5.41
CA ILE A 142 -1.84 -5.37 -5.54
C ILE A 142 -0.90 -5.52 -6.73
N LYS A 143 -0.88 -4.49 -7.58
CA LYS A 143 0.12 -4.37 -8.66
C LYS A 143 1.37 -3.70 -8.11
N ILE A 144 2.53 -4.26 -8.42
CA ILE A 144 3.83 -3.80 -7.92
C ILE A 144 4.80 -3.54 -9.07
N GLU A 145 5.59 -2.49 -8.90
CA GLU A 145 6.74 -2.19 -9.75
C GLU A 145 7.95 -1.85 -8.90
N VAL A 146 9.10 -2.49 -9.18
CA VAL A 146 10.35 -2.36 -8.43
C VAL A 146 11.42 -1.74 -9.33
N TYR A 147 12.21 -0.85 -8.78
CA TYR A 147 13.35 -0.19 -9.42
C TYR A 147 14.62 -0.30 -8.56
N PRO A 148 15.76 -0.46 -9.19
CA PRO A 148 16.02 -0.59 -10.64
C PRO A 148 15.48 -1.90 -11.22
N SER A 149 15.28 -1.93 -12.53
CA SER A 149 14.60 -3.05 -13.24
C SER A 149 15.36 -4.37 -13.27
N ASP A 150 16.63 -4.37 -12.88
CA ASP A 150 17.47 -5.54 -12.74
C ASP A 150 17.36 -6.23 -11.37
N ILE A 151 16.54 -5.69 -10.46
CA ILE A 151 16.07 -6.39 -9.27
C ILE A 151 14.82 -7.17 -9.68
N VAL A 152 14.88 -8.50 -9.59
CA VAL A 152 13.85 -9.41 -10.05
C VAL A 152 13.13 -10.04 -8.85
N CYS A 153 11.82 -9.86 -8.76
CA CYS A 153 11.00 -10.36 -7.68
C CYS A 153 10.16 -11.57 -8.10
N ALA A 154 9.80 -12.41 -7.15
CA ALA A 154 8.94 -13.57 -7.36
C ALA A 154 7.46 -13.16 -7.26
N PHE A 155 6.84 -12.84 -8.39
CA PHE A 155 5.42 -12.56 -8.51
C PHE A 155 4.61 -13.79 -8.89
N LYS A 156 3.29 -13.69 -8.82
CA LYS A 156 2.34 -14.74 -9.23
C LYS A 156 2.52 -15.14 -10.70
N GLU A 157 2.78 -14.17 -11.57
CA GLU A 157 2.98 -14.36 -13.01
C GLU A 157 4.38 -14.88 -13.37
N GLY A 158 5.30 -14.90 -12.41
CA GLY A 158 6.70 -15.30 -12.60
C GLY A 158 7.69 -14.26 -12.09
N ASN A 159 8.96 -14.49 -12.43
CA ASN A 159 10.04 -13.61 -11.96
C ASN A 159 10.18 -12.37 -12.86
N SER A 160 10.04 -11.19 -12.28
CA SER A 160 10.12 -9.90 -12.98
C SER A 160 10.40 -8.76 -11.99
N ASN A 161 10.59 -7.54 -12.49
CA ASN A 161 10.54 -6.33 -11.65
C ASN A 161 9.13 -5.72 -11.56
N LYS A 162 8.14 -6.32 -12.24
CA LYS A 162 6.73 -5.91 -12.23
C LYS A 162 5.84 -7.14 -12.18
N GLY A 163 4.76 -7.08 -11.41
CA GLY A 163 3.79 -8.16 -11.32
C GLY A 163 2.71 -7.86 -10.29
N THR A 164 1.97 -8.89 -9.93
CA THR A 164 0.93 -8.82 -8.90
C THR A 164 1.24 -9.73 -7.72
N ILE A 165 0.69 -9.36 -6.58
CA ILE A 165 0.66 -10.17 -5.35
C ILE A 165 -0.76 -10.26 -4.82
N ASP A 166 -1.06 -11.34 -4.09
CA ASP A 166 -2.31 -11.49 -3.35
C ASP A 166 -1.98 -11.41 -1.86
N LEU A 167 -2.61 -10.46 -1.12
CA LEU A 167 -2.42 -10.36 0.33
C LEU A 167 -3.13 -11.54 1.01
N GLU A 168 -2.40 -12.29 1.81
CA GLU A 168 -2.99 -13.33 2.67
C GLU A 168 -3.17 -12.77 4.09
N ASN A 169 -4.41 -12.67 4.55
CA ASN A 169 -4.73 -12.06 5.85
C ASN A 169 -4.14 -10.65 5.99
N ASN A 170 -4.32 -9.82 4.96
CA ASN A 170 -3.80 -8.45 4.88
C ASN A 170 -2.27 -8.33 4.85
N LYS A 171 -1.51 -9.40 4.54
CA LYS A 171 -0.05 -9.42 4.56
C LYS A 171 0.53 -10.18 3.38
N TYR A 172 1.72 -9.76 2.96
CA TYR A 172 2.53 -10.49 1.99
C TYR A 172 4.02 -10.28 2.24
N THR A 173 4.84 -11.27 1.92
CA THR A 173 6.30 -11.11 1.87
C THR A 173 6.76 -11.36 0.45
N LEU A 174 7.21 -10.30 -0.22
CA LEU A 174 7.75 -10.37 -1.57
C LEU A 174 9.26 -10.54 -1.46
N THR A 175 9.78 -11.61 -2.08
CA THR A 175 11.22 -11.85 -2.18
C THR A 175 11.73 -11.43 -3.55
N CYS A 176 12.69 -10.51 -3.55
CA CYS A 176 13.39 -10.04 -4.74
C CYS A 176 14.85 -10.52 -4.73
N LYS A 177 15.45 -10.62 -5.90
CA LYS A 177 16.83 -11.09 -6.10
C LYS A 177 17.57 -10.13 -7.01
N LYS A 178 18.84 -9.93 -6.69
CA LYS A 178 19.79 -9.18 -7.52
C LYS A 178 21.06 -10.01 -7.69
N THR A 179 21.50 -10.16 -8.91
CA THR A 179 22.86 -10.68 -9.18
C THR A 179 23.85 -9.52 -8.96
N VAL A 180 24.83 -9.75 -8.13
CA VAL A 180 25.91 -8.80 -7.86
C VAL A 180 27.21 -9.35 -8.40
N THR A 181 28.02 -8.47 -8.97
CA THR A 181 29.36 -8.85 -9.43
C THR A 181 30.37 -8.66 -8.30
N ALA A 182 31.30 -9.60 -8.16
CA ALA A 182 32.37 -9.54 -7.17
C ALA A 182 33.39 -8.45 -7.54
N THR A 183 33.04 -7.19 -7.37
CA THR A 183 33.87 -6.02 -7.64
C THR A 183 34.28 -5.34 -6.35
N GLY A 184 35.14 -5.96 -5.57
CA GLY A 184 35.98 -5.33 -4.54
C GLY A 184 35.31 -4.53 -3.39
N SER A 185 34.44 -3.60 -3.63
CA SER A 185 33.84 -2.76 -2.57
C SER A 185 32.31 -2.73 -2.65
N ASN A 186 31.67 -2.70 -1.48
CA ASN A 186 30.22 -2.50 -1.38
C ASN A 186 29.88 -1.03 -1.71
N TYR A 187 28.70 -0.81 -2.31
CA TYR A 187 28.20 0.53 -2.61
C TYR A 187 26.70 0.62 -2.33
N GLU A 188 26.23 1.82 -2.02
CA GLU A 188 24.81 2.08 -1.86
C GLU A 188 24.12 2.26 -3.21
N GLN A 189 22.95 1.66 -3.36
CA GLN A 189 22.07 1.81 -4.53
C GLN A 189 20.68 2.20 -4.09
N LYS A 190 20.11 3.21 -4.74
CA LYS A 190 18.70 3.58 -4.49
C LYS A 190 17.77 2.45 -4.94
N PHE A 191 16.97 1.97 -4.01
CA PHE A 191 15.86 1.05 -4.21
C PHE A 191 14.57 1.81 -4.10
N SER A 192 13.68 1.64 -5.06
CA SER A 192 12.32 2.18 -4.95
C SER A 192 11.28 1.18 -5.43
N MET A 193 10.10 1.26 -4.85
CA MET A 193 8.99 0.38 -5.17
C MET A 193 7.69 1.16 -5.13
N LYS A 194 6.79 0.79 -6.03
CA LYS A 194 5.47 1.37 -6.19
C LYS A 194 4.43 0.27 -6.09
N LEU A 195 3.40 0.50 -5.28
CA LEU A 195 2.22 -0.34 -5.14
C LEU A 195 1.02 0.43 -5.67
N ASP A 196 0.34 -0.12 -6.68
CA ASP A 196 -0.90 0.44 -7.23
C ASP A 196 -2.06 -0.49 -6.86
N TYR A 197 -3.11 0.05 -6.29
CA TYR A 197 -4.31 -0.68 -5.87
C TYR A 197 -5.52 0.23 -5.79
N LYS A 198 -6.69 -0.37 -5.74
CA LYS A 198 -7.94 0.31 -5.41
C LYS A 198 -8.29 0.02 -3.94
N TYR A 199 -8.76 1.05 -3.23
CA TYR A 199 -9.08 0.94 -1.82
C TYR A 199 -10.54 1.28 -1.57
N LEU A 200 -11.24 0.41 -0.86
CA LEU A 200 -12.63 0.58 -0.46
C LEU A 200 -12.73 0.78 1.04
N ASP A 201 -12.98 2.00 1.47
CA ASP A 201 -13.21 2.31 2.87
C ASP A 201 -14.70 2.42 3.19
N ARG A 202 -15.07 2.19 4.45
CA ARG A 202 -16.44 2.19 4.93
C ARG A 202 -16.56 3.06 6.19
N ALA A 203 -17.61 3.86 6.21
CA ALA A 203 -18.01 4.63 7.39
C ALA A 203 -19.45 4.34 7.74
N GLU A 204 -19.74 4.21 9.04
CA GLU A 204 -21.08 3.99 9.55
C GLU A 204 -21.42 5.05 10.60
N LYS A 205 -22.69 5.47 10.57
CA LYS A 205 -23.23 6.41 11.57
C LYS A 205 -24.64 5.99 11.96
N THR A 206 -24.85 5.74 13.22
CA THR A 206 -26.20 5.51 13.78
C THR A 206 -26.89 6.85 13.98
N VAL A 207 -28.12 6.95 13.49
CA VAL A 207 -29.03 8.09 13.62
C VAL A 207 -30.29 7.62 14.33
N LYS A 208 -30.69 8.34 15.39
CA LYS A 208 -31.92 8.09 16.09
C LYS A 208 -32.98 9.08 15.60
N ILE A 209 -34.14 8.57 15.18
CA ILE A 209 -35.28 9.36 14.75
C ILE A 209 -36.36 9.23 15.80
N PHE A 210 -36.95 10.34 16.20
CA PHE A 210 -38.02 10.40 17.20
C PHE A 210 -39.37 10.63 16.49
N GLU A 211 -40.44 10.23 17.15
CA GLU A 211 -41.79 10.61 16.79
C GLU A 211 -41.91 12.14 16.73
N ALA A 212 -42.52 12.65 15.67
CA ALA A 212 -42.79 14.08 15.57
C ALA A 212 -44.01 14.40 16.46
N GLU A 213 -43.88 15.44 17.30
CA GLU A 213 -45.00 15.98 18.07
C GLU A 213 -46.07 16.62 17.14
#